data_f8799b28d964532b6c81494d80b38f58
#
_entry.id   f8799b28d964532b6c81494d80b38f58
#
_cell.length_a   1.000
_cell.length_b   1.000
_cell.length_c   1.000
_cell.angle_alpha   90.00
_cell.angle_beta   90.00
_cell.angle_gamma   90.00
#
_symmetry.space_group_name_H-M   'P 1'
#
loop_
_entity.id
_entity.type
_entity.pdbx_description
1 polymer ?
#
loop_
_entity_poly.entity_id
_entity_poly.type
_entity_poly.pdbx_seq_one_letter_code
_entity_poly.pdbx_strand_id
1 'polypeptide(L)' 'MAQIYYNLIKKGLRTIDDVPLKWRAEVQAMLDAEATA' A
#
# COMPACT_ATOMS: atom_id res chain seq x y z
N MET A 1 1.83 -2.68 10.25
CA MET A 1 1.05 -1.48 9.90
C MET A 1 0.84 -1.27 8.41
N ALA A 2 1.41 -2.14 7.60
CA ALA A 2 1.21 -2.05 6.15
C ALA A 2 -0.26 -2.12 5.75
N GLN A 3 -1.06 -2.87 6.50
CA GLN A 3 -2.48 -3.02 6.22
C GLN A 3 -3.22 -1.67 6.28
N ILE A 4 -2.84 -0.83 7.23
CA ILE A 4 -3.47 0.49 7.37
C ILE A 4 -3.17 1.34 6.14
N TYR A 5 -1.91 1.37 5.72
CA TYR A 5 -1.51 2.13 4.54
C TYR A 5 -2.19 1.58 3.29
N TYR A 6 -2.25 0.27 3.18
CA TYR A 6 -2.91 -0.38 2.05
C TYR A 6 -4.36 0.08 1.94
N ASN A 7 -5.08 0.06 3.05
CA ASN A 7 -6.49 0.49 3.07
C ASN A 7 -6.63 1.96 2.68
N LEU A 8 -5.73 2.82 3.16
CA LEU A 8 -5.79 4.24 2.85
C LEU A 8 -5.54 4.49 1.36
N ILE A 9 -4.61 3.74 0.77
CA ILE A 9 -4.31 3.87 -0.65
C ILE A 9 -5.50 3.42 -1.48
N LYS A 10 -6.14 2.33 -1.11
CA LYS A 10 -7.30 1.83 -1.83
C LYS A 10 -8.46 2.82 -1.79
N LYS A 11 -8.60 3.54 -0.69
CA LYS A 11 -9.65 4.54 -0.55
C LYS A 11 -9.31 5.85 -1.23
N GLY A 12 -8.08 6.00 -1.71
CA GLY A 12 -7.63 7.22 -2.35
C GLY A 12 -7.26 8.33 -1.39
N LEU A 13 -7.09 8.01 -0.10
CA LEU A 13 -6.74 9.00 0.91
C LEU A 13 -5.24 9.21 1.03
N ARG A 14 -4.46 8.23 0.59
CA ARG A 14 -2.99 8.29 0.61
C ARG A 14 -2.46 7.70 -0.68
N THR A 15 -1.19 7.97 -0.94
CA THR A 15 -0.51 7.37 -2.08
C THR A 15 0.67 6.55 -1.57
N ILE A 16 1.24 5.74 -2.46
CA ILE A 16 2.40 4.92 -2.09
C ILE A 16 3.56 5.79 -1.63
N ASP A 17 3.67 7.01 -2.14
CA ASP A 17 4.72 7.94 -1.74
C ASP A 17 4.59 8.41 -0.30
N ASP A 18 3.37 8.39 0.24
CA ASP A 18 3.13 8.74 1.64
C ASP A 18 3.53 7.63 2.59
N VAL A 19 3.73 6.43 2.08
CA VAL A 19 4.11 5.28 2.90
C VAL A 19 5.61 5.38 3.21
N PRO A 20 6.02 5.25 4.49
CA PRO A 20 7.44 5.22 4.81
C PRO A 20 8.15 4.14 4.00
N LEU A 21 9.39 4.41 3.62
CA LEU A 21 10.16 3.47 2.82
C LEU A 21 10.19 2.08 3.44
N LYS A 22 10.21 2.03 4.77
CA LYS A 22 10.21 0.79 5.52
C LYS A 22 9.01 -0.11 5.18
N TRP A 23 7.85 0.50 4.94
CA TRP A 23 6.61 -0.23 4.70
C TRP A 23 6.22 -0.26 3.22
N ARG A 24 6.87 0.56 2.42
CA ARG A 24 6.48 0.72 1.01
C ARG A 24 6.54 -0.59 0.25
N ALA A 25 7.60 -1.37 0.45
CA ALA A 25 7.75 -2.64 -0.25
C ALA A 25 6.62 -3.60 0.08
N GLU A 26 6.22 -3.66 1.36
CA GLU A 26 5.13 -4.52 1.77
C GLU A 26 3.80 -4.08 1.16
N VAL A 27 3.53 -2.79 1.23
CA VAL A 27 2.29 -2.26 0.68
C VAL A 27 2.26 -2.47 -0.83
N GLN A 28 3.38 -2.25 -1.49
CA GLN A 28 3.47 -2.46 -2.93
C GLN A 28 3.20 -3.91 -3.29
N ALA A 29 3.73 -4.84 -2.51
CA ALA A 29 3.50 -6.26 -2.73
C ALA A 29 2.02 -6.61 -2.57
N MET A 30 1.36 -6.01 -1.60
CA MET A 30 -0.07 -6.23 -1.39
C MET A 30 -0.88 -5.72 -2.57
N LEU A 31 -0.52 -4.55 -3.08
CA LEU A 31 -1.19 -3.98 -4.25
C LEU A 31 -0.94 -4.81 -5.50
N ASP A 32 0.29 -5.28 -5.68
CA ASP A 32 0.63 -6.12 -6.82
C ASP A 32 -0.13 -7.44 -6.79
N ALA A 33 -0.25 -8.05 -5.61
CA ALA A 33 -0.99 -9.29 -5.47
C ALA A 33 -2.46 -9.11 -5.84
N GLU A 34 -3.02 -7.98 -5.44
CA GLU A 34 -4.40 -7.66 -5.78
C GLU A 34 -4.56 -7.42 -7.28
N ALA A 35 -3.60 -6.72 -7.88
CA ALA A 35 -3.67 -6.40 -9.30
C ALA A 35 -3.55 -7.63 -10.19
N THR A 36 -2.85 -8.66 -9.72
CA THR A 36 -2.66 -9.88 -10.50
C THR A 36 -3.70 -10.96 -10.20
N ALA A 37 -4.53 -10.72 -9.22
CA ALA A 37 -5.54 -11.71 -8.79
C ALA A 37 -6.75 -11.81 -9.80
#